data_18d519eb685fb25db3ee0627d231a735
#
_entry.id   18d519eb685fb25db3ee0627d231a735
#
_cell.length_a   1.000
_cell.length_b   1.000
_cell.length_c   1.000
_cell.angle_alpha   90.00
_cell.angle_beta   90.00
_cell.angle_gamma   90.00
#
_symmetry.space_group_name_H-M   'P 1'
#
loop_
_entity.id
_entity.type
_entity.pdbx_description
1 polymer ?
#
loop_
_entity_poly.entity_id
_entity_poly.type
_entity_poly.pdbx_seq_one_letter_code
_entity_poly.pdbx_strand_id
1 'polypeptide(L)'
;MLYLNYNTGRRISANGRSFANSLQDLLNRNPRISSIDLIGHSMGGLVSRSALFYGKQNMQSWIHVVENMVCIGSPHHGAALERFGFHLQDKLGRFPFVKIIGHIVNIRSNGILDLRHGSVRDDDWEHNEARIGHVDDNRKPAPLPSHINTFLVAGTIEFEHRKYRALNVIGDYLVSVKSALGEHMNPRFQLKVPDSHKAIFYGLNHFELHTHASVAEQIVNWFYPNPTETEYGQVHEYMIGLDDLEGIALT
;
A
#
# COMPACT_ATOMS: atom_id res chain seq x y z
N MET A 1 5.10 -16.69 -8.99
CA MET A 1 4.53 -15.61 -8.20
C MET A 1 3.48 -16.14 -7.22
N LEU A 2 3.27 -15.50 -6.06
CA LEU A 2 2.27 -15.89 -5.05
C LEU A 2 1.40 -14.67 -4.70
N TYR A 3 0.12 -14.89 -4.55
CA TYR A 3 -0.85 -13.87 -4.15
C TYR A 3 -1.29 -14.11 -2.71
N LEU A 4 -1.30 -13.04 -1.92
CA LEU A 4 -1.82 -13.08 -0.56
C LEU A 4 -3.33 -12.75 -0.58
N ASN A 5 -4.16 -13.70 -0.22
CA ASN A 5 -5.57 -13.46 0.08
C ASN A 5 -5.75 -13.24 1.60
N TYR A 6 -6.37 -12.13 2.00
CA TYR A 6 -6.58 -11.79 3.40
C TYR A 6 -7.91 -11.06 3.63
N ASN A 7 -8.43 -11.13 4.83
CA ASN A 7 -9.67 -10.46 5.21
C ASN A 7 -9.43 -8.96 5.45
N THR A 8 -9.85 -8.12 4.51
CA THR A 8 -9.71 -6.66 4.58
C THR A 8 -10.52 -6.00 5.71
N GLY A 9 -11.49 -6.70 6.28
CA GLY A 9 -12.26 -6.24 7.44
C GLY A 9 -11.52 -6.36 8.78
N ARG A 10 -10.46 -7.18 8.85
CA ARG A 10 -9.63 -7.32 10.06
C ARG A 10 -8.64 -6.18 10.19
N ARG A 11 -8.15 -5.96 11.42
CA ARG A 11 -7.05 -5.04 11.69
C ARG A 11 -5.85 -5.29 10.77
N ILE A 12 -5.23 -4.24 10.27
CA ILE A 12 -4.01 -4.34 9.44
C ILE A 12 -2.89 -5.03 10.21
N SER A 13 -2.76 -4.75 11.50
CA SER A 13 -1.79 -5.43 12.38
C SER A 13 -2.02 -6.93 12.49
N ALA A 14 -3.28 -7.38 12.58
CA ALA A 14 -3.63 -8.80 12.63
C ALA A 14 -3.33 -9.51 11.29
N ASN A 15 -3.65 -8.88 10.15
CA ASN A 15 -3.29 -9.37 8.83
C ASN A 15 -1.76 -9.40 8.64
N GLY A 16 -1.05 -8.37 9.11
CA GLY A 16 0.40 -8.30 9.06
C GLY A 16 1.08 -9.45 9.82
N ARG A 17 0.62 -9.77 11.03
CA ARG A 17 1.13 -10.93 11.78
C ARG A 17 0.85 -12.24 11.06
N SER A 18 -0.38 -12.41 10.55
CA SER A 18 -0.72 -13.61 9.79
C SER A 18 0.16 -13.75 8.56
N PHE A 19 0.40 -12.66 7.83
CA PHE A 19 1.27 -12.65 6.66
C PHE A 19 2.73 -12.94 7.02
N ALA A 20 3.26 -12.34 8.10
CA ALA A 20 4.60 -12.63 8.58
C ALA A 20 4.80 -14.13 8.90
N ASN A 21 3.83 -14.75 9.56
CA ASN A 21 3.85 -16.17 9.85
C ASN A 21 3.77 -17.02 8.57
N SER A 22 2.93 -16.63 7.60
CA SER A 22 2.84 -17.32 6.31
C SER A 22 4.15 -17.27 5.53
N LEU A 23 4.87 -16.14 5.56
CA LEU A 23 6.19 -16.01 4.93
C LEU A 23 7.25 -16.87 5.63
N GLN A 24 7.20 -16.95 6.97
CA GLN A 24 8.09 -17.86 7.71
C GLN A 24 7.81 -19.32 7.38
N ASP A 25 6.55 -19.71 7.31
CA ASP A 25 6.16 -21.08 6.94
C ASP A 25 6.54 -21.39 5.48
N LEU A 26 6.39 -20.42 4.57
CA LEU A 26 6.82 -20.56 3.18
C LEU A 26 8.31 -20.84 3.10
N LEU A 27 9.13 -20.06 3.79
CA LEU A 27 10.59 -20.23 3.82
C LEU A 27 10.99 -21.56 4.44
N ASN A 28 10.35 -21.97 5.54
CA ASN A 28 10.61 -23.23 6.23
C ASN A 28 10.35 -24.44 5.31
N ARG A 29 9.27 -24.37 4.50
CA ARG A 29 8.91 -25.43 3.54
C ARG A 29 9.75 -25.39 2.27
N ASN A 30 10.32 -24.25 1.95
CA ASN A 30 11.07 -24.01 0.72
C ASN A 30 12.42 -23.34 1.00
N PRO A 31 13.38 -24.03 1.62
CA PRO A 31 14.66 -23.46 2.04
C PRO A 31 15.55 -23.00 0.87
N ARG A 32 15.17 -23.27 -0.37
CA ARG A 32 15.86 -22.78 -1.58
C ARG A 32 15.43 -21.38 -2.01
N ILE A 33 14.44 -20.78 -1.36
CA ILE A 33 14.07 -19.39 -1.62
C ILE A 33 15.24 -18.51 -1.14
N SER A 34 15.87 -17.82 -2.09
CA SER A 34 17.01 -16.93 -1.85
C SER A 34 16.58 -15.46 -1.75
N SER A 35 15.49 -15.08 -2.42
CA SER A 35 14.96 -13.72 -2.37
C SER A 35 13.42 -13.70 -2.39
N ILE A 36 12.85 -12.66 -1.81
CA ILE A 36 11.41 -12.36 -1.80
C ILE A 36 11.24 -10.86 -2.09
N ASP A 37 10.41 -10.56 -3.08
CA ASP A 37 9.94 -9.21 -3.33
C ASP A 37 8.48 -9.08 -2.91
N LEU A 38 8.16 -8.00 -2.21
CA LEU A 38 6.81 -7.70 -1.72
C LEU A 38 6.23 -6.55 -2.54
N ILE A 39 5.10 -6.77 -3.23
CA ILE A 39 4.38 -5.71 -3.92
C ILE A 39 3.00 -5.59 -3.29
N GLY A 40 2.65 -4.40 -2.81
CA GLY A 40 1.37 -4.14 -2.18
C GLY A 40 0.69 -2.89 -2.73
N HIS A 41 -0.54 -3.04 -3.23
CA HIS A 41 -1.39 -1.91 -3.59
C HIS A 41 -2.27 -1.50 -2.41
N SER A 42 -2.42 -0.21 -2.20
CA SER A 42 -3.33 0.35 -1.19
C SER A 42 -3.09 -0.24 0.21
N MET A 43 -4.09 -0.89 0.81
CA MET A 43 -4.00 -1.60 2.10
C MET A 43 -2.90 -2.67 2.09
N GLY A 44 -2.63 -3.31 0.95
CA GLY A 44 -1.60 -4.34 0.82
C GLY A 44 -0.20 -3.85 1.21
N GLY A 45 0.15 -2.61 0.88
CA GLY A 45 1.42 -2.01 1.32
C GLY A 45 1.49 -1.79 2.83
N LEU A 46 0.36 -1.45 3.48
CA LEU A 46 0.30 -1.35 4.95
C LEU A 46 0.39 -2.73 5.62
N VAL A 47 -0.25 -3.76 5.04
CA VAL A 47 -0.16 -5.15 5.53
C VAL A 47 1.28 -5.66 5.41
N SER A 48 1.96 -5.40 4.27
CA SER A 48 3.37 -5.74 4.08
C SER A 48 4.27 -5.03 5.09
N ARG A 49 4.07 -3.74 5.30
CA ARG A 49 4.81 -2.95 6.30
C ARG A 49 4.57 -3.46 7.72
N SER A 50 3.34 -3.83 8.05
CA SER A 50 2.98 -4.46 9.33
C SER A 50 3.65 -5.83 9.48
N ALA A 51 3.67 -6.65 8.42
CA ALA A 51 4.36 -7.94 8.43
C ALA A 51 5.86 -7.78 8.69
N LEU A 52 6.53 -6.83 8.04
CA LEU A 52 7.94 -6.53 8.27
C LEU A 52 8.20 -6.10 9.72
N PHE A 53 7.30 -5.30 10.31
CA PHE A 53 7.41 -4.89 11.71
C PHE A 53 7.35 -6.10 12.65
N TYR A 54 6.31 -6.95 12.52
CA TYR A 54 6.12 -8.11 13.39
C TYR A 54 7.13 -9.23 13.12
N GLY A 55 7.51 -9.44 11.86
CA GLY A 55 8.55 -10.39 11.50
C GLY A 55 9.90 -10.04 12.13
N LYS A 56 10.26 -8.75 12.13
CA LYS A 56 11.45 -8.26 12.82
C LYS A 56 11.33 -8.40 14.35
N GLN A 57 10.18 -8.04 14.92
CA GLN A 57 9.93 -8.15 16.36
C GLN A 57 10.05 -9.61 16.85
N ASN A 58 9.59 -10.55 16.04
CA ASN A 58 9.61 -11.98 16.34
C ASN A 58 10.88 -12.69 15.83
N MET A 59 11.89 -11.95 15.37
CA MET A 59 13.17 -12.48 14.85
C MET A 59 12.98 -13.56 13.78
N GLN A 60 11.96 -13.42 12.91
CA GLN A 60 11.68 -14.35 11.85
C GLN A 60 12.72 -14.25 10.73
N SER A 61 13.17 -15.40 10.22
CA SER A 61 14.28 -15.46 9.26
C SER A 61 13.92 -14.97 7.85
N TRP A 62 12.65 -15.03 7.47
CA TRP A 62 12.20 -14.56 6.16
C TRP A 62 12.52 -13.08 5.89
N ILE A 63 12.64 -12.26 6.94
CA ILE A 63 13.02 -10.84 6.81
C ILE A 63 14.35 -10.68 6.06
N HIS A 64 15.30 -11.61 6.28
CA HIS A 64 16.65 -11.54 5.72
C HIS A 64 16.71 -11.86 4.22
N VAL A 65 15.69 -12.52 3.68
CA VAL A 65 15.58 -12.82 2.25
C VAL A 65 14.64 -11.88 1.49
N VAL A 66 14.05 -10.89 2.17
CA VAL A 66 13.31 -9.83 1.49
C VAL A 66 14.30 -8.81 0.93
N GLU A 67 14.30 -8.65 -0.39
CA GLU A 67 15.15 -7.69 -1.09
C GLU A 67 14.43 -6.38 -1.36
N ASN A 68 13.21 -6.45 -1.88
CA ASN A 68 12.46 -5.28 -2.30
C ASN A 68 11.04 -5.25 -1.70
N MET A 69 10.54 -4.04 -1.44
CA MET A 69 9.14 -3.79 -1.11
C MET A 69 8.63 -2.60 -1.93
N VAL A 70 7.60 -2.83 -2.73
CA VAL A 70 6.91 -1.78 -3.49
C VAL A 70 5.55 -1.51 -2.86
N CYS A 71 5.26 -0.26 -2.56
CA CYS A 71 3.96 0.19 -2.08
C CYS A 71 3.33 1.11 -3.13
N ILE A 72 2.22 0.68 -3.74
CA ILE A 72 1.51 1.40 -4.78
C ILE A 72 0.28 2.07 -4.17
N GLY A 73 0.23 3.39 -4.13
CA GLY A 73 -0.91 4.14 -3.58
C GLY A 73 -1.24 3.82 -2.12
N SER A 74 -0.28 3.38 -1.32
CA SER A 74 -0.53 2.94 0.06
C SER A 74 -0.63 4.13 1.02
N PRO A 75 -1.70 4.23 1.82
CA PRO A 75 -1.94 5.37 2.70
C PRO A 75 -1.12 5.28 4.01
N HIS A 76 0.19 5.47 3.93
CA HIS A 76 1.11 5.35 5.07
C HIS A 76 0.78 6.27 6.25
N HIS A 77 0.09 7.37 5.97
CA HIS A 77 -0.38 8.35 6.97
C HIS A 77 -1.88 8.55 6.91
N GLY A 78 -2.60 7.54 6.42
CA GLY A 78 -4.04 7.51 6.33
C GLY A 78 -4.60 7.92 4.97
N ALA A 79 -5.83 7.49 4.74
CA ALA A 79 -6.63 7.76 3.56
C ALA A 79 -7.74 8.76 3.88
N ALA A 80 -8.01 9.69 2.97
CA ALA A 80 -9.06 10.69 3.10
C ALA A 80 -10.44 10.13 2.70
N LEU A 81 -10.83 9.00 3.28
CA LEU A 81 -12.04 8.25 2.90
C LEU A 81 -13.33 9.07 3.02
N GLU A 82 -13.37 10.05 3.92
CA GLU A 82 -14.56 10.91 4.14
C GLU A 82 -14.79 11.88 2.98
N ARG A 83 -13.71 12.39 2.37
CA ARG A 83 -13.81 13.28 1.20
C ARG A 83 -14.28 12.52 -0.05
N PHE A 84 -14.03 11.22 -0.06
CA PHE A 84 -14.40 10.35 -1.17
C PHE A 84 -15.90 10.16 -1.30
N GLY A 85 -16.64 10.02 -0.18
CA GLY A 85 -18.09 9.80 -0.18
C GLY A 85 -18.88 10.95 -0.81
N PHE A 86 -18.44 12.19 -0.64
CA PHE A 86 -19.17 13.38 -1.15
C PHE A 86 -18.89 13.69 -2.63
N HIS A 87 -17.67 13.48 -3.11
CA HIS A 87 -17.31 13.82 -4.50
C HIS A 87 -17.56 12.69 -5.50
N LEU A 88 -17.73 11.47 -5.02
CA LEU A 88 -17.85 10.29 -5.86
C LEU A 88 -19.24 10.11 -6.45
N GLN A 89 -20.29 10.48 -5.73
CA GLN A 89 -21.67 10.34 -6.21
C GLN A 89 -21.94 11.16 -7.48
N ASP A 90 -21.33 12.33 -7.62
CA ASP A 90 -21.61 13.23 -8.75
C ASP A 90 -20.78 12.93 -10.01
N LYS A 91 -19.55 12.46 -9.90
CA LYS A 91 -18.64 12.32 -11.07
C LYS A 91 -18.33 10.89 -11.49
N LEU A 92 -18.44 9.92 -10.62
CA LEU A 92 -18.01 8.55 -10.85
C LEU A 92 -19.15 7.51 -10.79
N GLY A 93 -20.41 7.93 -10.70
CA GLY A 93 -21.58 7.05 -10.61
C GLY A 93 -21.77 6.02 -11.75
N ARG A 94 -20.89 6.04 -12.76
CA ARG A 94 -20.87 5.08 -13.87
C ARG A 94 -19.94 3.90 -13.68
N PHE A 95 -19.08 3.90 -12.65
CA PHE A 95 -18.11 2.82 -12.46
C PHE A 95 -18.58 1.84 -11.37
N PRO A 96 -18.63 0.52 -11.67
CA PRO A 96 -19.17 -0.50 -10.74
C PRO A 96 -18.42 -0.54 -9.39
N PHE A 97 -17.12 -0.28 -9.38
CA PHE A 97 -16.30 -0.31 -8.18
C PHE A 97 -16.55 0.88 -7.20
N VAL A 98 -17.15 1.98 -7.68
CA VAL A 98 -17.59 3.07 -6.82
C VAL A 98 -18.64 2.60 -5.82
N LYS A 99 -19.50 1.67 -6.21
CA LYS A 99 -20.46 1.02 -5.31
C LYS A 99 -19.75 0.18 -4.26
N ILE A 100 -18.70 -0.53 -4.64
CA ILE A 100 -17.89 -1.36 -3.72
C ILE A 100 -17.23 -0.47 -2.68
N ILE A 101 -16.62 0.64 -3.07
CA ILE A 101 -16.00 1.58 -2.14
C ILE A 101 -17.05 2.29 -1.27
N GLY A 102 -18.17 2.69 -1.82
CA GLY A 102 -19.29 3.23 -1.03
C GLY A 102 -19.75 2.25 0.05
N HIS A 103 -19.77 0.95 -0.27
CA HIS A 103 -20.02 -0.10 0.72
C HIS A 103 -18.88 -0.21 1.73
N ILE A 104 -17.62 -0.20 1.29
CA ILE A 104 -16.43 -0.28 2.15
C ILE A 104 -16.35 0.92 3.09
N VAL A 105 -16.62 2.14 2.60
CA VAL A 105 -16.62 3.37 3.43
C VAL A 105 -17.73 3.35 4.49
N ASN A 106 -18.88 2.76 4.15
CA ASN A 106 -19.99 2.59 5.11
C ASN A 106 -19.80 1.41 6.07
N ILE A 107 -18.94 0.45 5.75
CA ILE A 107 -18.58 -0.64 6.65
C ILE A 107 -17.58 -0.07 7.68
N ARG A 108 -18.01 0.05 8.93
CA ARG A 108 -17.15 0.38 10.08
C ARG A 108 -16.28 -0.82 10.47
N SER A 109 -15.60 -1.43 9.49
CA SER A 109 -14.67 -2.52 9.80
C SER A 109 -13.37 -1.97 10.40
N ASN A 110 -12.74 -2.80 11.23
CA ASN A 110 -11.46 -2.44 11.85
C ASN A 110 -10.36 -2.15 10.84
N GLY A 111 -10.32 -2.89 9.71
CA GLY A 111 -9.36 -2.66 8.64
C GLY A 111 -9.54 -1.31 7.97
N ILE A 112 -10.78 -0.87 7.76
CA ILE A 112 -11.08 0.45 7.21
C ILE A 112 -10.71 1.58 8.19
N LEU A 113 -10.92 1.37 9.49
CA LEU A 113 -10.45 2.32 10.51
C LEU A 113 -8.92 2.44 10.48
N ASP A 114 -8.22 1.32 10.42
CA ASP A 114 -6.75 1.32 10.33
C ASP A 114 -6.26 2.01 9.04
N LEU A 115 -6.93 1.76 7.89
CA LEU A 115 -6.62 2.40 6.62
C LEU A 115 -6.81 3.92 6.68
N ARG A 116 -7.87 4.40 7.35
CA ARG A 116 -8.15 5.82 7.55
C ARG A 116 -7.05 6.52 8.33
N HIS A 117 -6.43 5.83 9.27
CA HIS A 117 -5.40 6.39 10.14
C HIS A 117 -3.97 5.98 9.75
N GLY A 118 -3.79 5.02 8.83
CA GLY A 118 -2.49 4.46 8.51
C GLY A 118 -1.88 3.64 9.65
N SER A 119 -2.74 3.00 10.46
CA SER A 119 -2.34 2.18 11.61
C SER A 119 -1.81 0.84 11.12
N VAL A 120 -0.63 0.43 11.61
CA VAL A 120 0.03 -0.82 11.20
C VAL A 120 0.43 -1.71 12.39
N ARG A 121 0.26 -1.21 13.63
CA ARG A 121 0.61 -1.89 14.86
C ARG A 121 -0.59 -1.99 15.79
N ASP A 122 -0.57 -2.96 16.71
CA ASP A 122 -1.61 -3.10 17.74
C ASP A 122 -1.64 -1.86 18.65
N ASP A 123 -0.48 -1.34 19.06
CA ASP A 123 -0.36 -0.13 19.87
C ASP A 123 -1.07 1.09 19.25
N ASP A 124 -1.32 1.08 17.93
CA ASP A 124 -1.95 2.21 17.24
C ASP A 124 -3.44 2.31 17.52
N TRP A 125 -4.08 1.22 17.97
CA TRP A 125 -5.52 1.17 18.21
C TRP A 125 -5.92 0.65 19.60
N GLU A 126 -5.11 -0.17 20.31
CA GLU A 126 -5.46 -0.76 21.62
C GLU A 126 -5.81 0.27 22.71
N HIS A 127 -5.26 1.49 22.60
CA HIS A 127 -5.51 2.56 23.57
C HIS A 127 -6.35 3.71 23.01
N ASN A 128 -6.97 3.56 21.83
CA ASN A 128 -7.58 4.65 21.08
C ASN A 128 -8.93 4.29 20.46
N GLU A 129 -9.80 3.56 21.16
CA GLU A 129 -11.13 3.16 20.66
C GLU A 129 -12.06 4.34 20.33
N ALA A 130 -11.76 5.55 20.80
CA ALA A 130 -12.60 6.74 20.67
C ALA A 130 -12.09 7.78 19.68
N ARG A 131 -11.34 7.41 18.63
CA ARG A 131 -10.84 8.37 17.62
C ARG A 131 -11.97 8.84 16.68
N ILE A 132 -12.92 9.57 17.23
CA ILE A 132 -13.88 10.41 16.48
C ILE A 132 -13.44 11.85 16.71
N GLY A 133 -12.71 12.45 15.76
CA GLY A 133 -12.28 13.84 15.83
C GLY A 133 -10.79 14.07 15.56
N HIS A 134 -10.39 15.34 15.48
CA HIS A 134 -9.00 15.76 15.39
C HIS A 134 -8.28 15.47 16.71
N VAL A 135 -7.64 14.31 16.78
CA VAL A 135 -6.79 13.93 17.90
C VAL A 135 -5.35 13.88 17.39
N ASP A 136 -4.41 14.26 18.23
CA ASP A 136 -2.97 14.13 17.96
C ASP A 136 -2.62 12.74 17.44
N ASP A 137 -1.69 12.67 16.48
CA ASP A 137 -1.22 11.40 15.93
C ASP A 137 -0.44 10.62 17.01
N ASN A 138 -1.14 9.75 17.71
CA ASN A 138 -0.61 8.92 18.79
C ASN A 138 -0.09 7.55 18.31
N ARG A 139 -0.02 7.33 16.99
CA ARG A 139 0.54 6.09 16.45
C ARG A 139 1.99 5.92 16.93
N LYS A 140 2.44 4.68 16.95
CA LYS A 140 3.83 4.35 17.22
C LYS A 140 4.60 4.20 15.90
N PRO A 141 5.84 4.72 15.81
CA PRO A 141 6.64 4.52 14.62
C PRO A 141 6.84 3.02 14.30
N ALA A 142 6.67 2.66 13.05
CA ALA A 142 7.01 1.35 12.50
C ALA A 142 8.03 1.56 11.37
N PRO A 143 9.32 1.68 11.71
CA PRO A 143 10.37 1.96 10.75
C PRO A 143 10.57 0.76 9.83
N LEU A 144 10.90 1.05 8.57
CA LEU A 144 11.26 0.05 7.58
C LEU A 144 12.65 -0.53 7.89
N PRO A 145 12.88 -1.84 7.66
CA PRO A 145 14.22 -2.41 7.76
C PRO A 145 15.16 -1.76 6.72
N SER A 146 16.36 -1.35 7.14
CA SER A 146 17.28 -0.59 6.30
C SER A 146 17.93 -1.39 5.17
N HIS A 147 17.90 -2.72 5.23
CA HIS A 147 18.45 -3.60 4.20
C HIS A 147 17.45 -3.89 3.07
N ILE A 148 16.18 -3.53 3.24
CA ILE A 148 15.14 -3.75 2.23
C ILE A 148 15.00 -2.48 1.38
N ASN A 149 15.17 -2.62 0.07
CA ASN A 149 14.89 -1.55 -0.86
C ASN A 149 13.38 -1.29 -0.85
N THR A 150 12.98 -0.13 -0.36
CA THR A 150 11.56 0.25 -0.36
C THR A 150 11.31 1.27 -1.44
N PHE A 151 10.27 1.02 -2.25
CA PHE A 151 9.84 1.89 -3.34
C PHE A 151 8.40 2.34 -3.11
N LEU A 152 8.13 3.61 -3.32
CA LEU A 152 6.84 4.24 -3.05
C LEU A 152 6.28 4.87 -4.33
N VAL A 153 5.08 4.44 -4.71
CA VAL A 153 4.34 4.95 -5.85
C VAL A 153 3.14 5.75 -5.37
N ALA A 154 3.03 6.97 -5.84
CA ALA A 154 1.86 7.82 -5.63
C ALA A 154 1.18 8.15 -6.95
N GLY A 155 -0.15 8.20 -6.95
CA GLY A 155 -0.95 8.74 -8.04
C GLY A 155 -1.49 10.12 -7.71
N THR A 156 -1.78 10.87 -8.74
CA THR A 156 -2.59 12.09 -8.65
C THR A 156 -3.42 12.26 -9.92
N ILE A 157 -4.66 12.70 -9.74
CA ILE A 157 -5.54 13.04 -10.87
C ILE A 157 -5.18 14.36 -11.53
N GLU A 158 -4.23 15.12 -10.99
CA GLU A 158 -3.74 16.34 -11.60
C GLU A 158 -2.86 16.04 -12.80
N PHE A 159 -2.88 16.94 -13.78
CA PHE A 159 -1.98 16.88 -14.92
C PHE A 159 -0.63 17.55 -14.58
N GLU A 160 0.44 17.03 -15.13
CA GLU A 160 1.83 17.42 -14.83
C GLU A 160 2.10 18.94 -14.93
N HIS A 161 1.44 19.64 -15.84
CA HIS A 161 1.61 21.08 -16.05
C HIS A 161 1.00 21.97 -14.95
N ARG A 162 0.24 21.39 -13.98
CA ARG A 162 -0.30 22.11 -12.81
C ARG A 162 0.49 21.86 -11.52
N LYS A 163 1.73 21.47 -11.64
CA LYS A 163 2.63 20.96 -10.57
C LYS A 163 2.68 21.74 -9.23
N TYR A 164 2.22 22.95 -9.15
CA TYR A 164 2.63 23.83 -8.03
C TYR A 164 1.54 24.17 -7.00
N ARG A 165 0.28 23.81 -7.20
CA ARG A 165 -0.77 24.29 -6.28
C ARG A 165 -1.46 23.25 -5.42
N ALA A 166 -1.45 21.99 -5.73
CA ALA A 166 -2.36 21.03 -5.09
C ALA A 166 -1.77 19.65 -4.73
N LEU A 167 -0.49 19.35 -4.98
CA LEU A 167 0.17 18.08 -4.60
C LEU A 167 -0.04 17.67 -3.14
N ASN A 168 -0.38 18.63 -2.28
CA ASN A 168 -0.65 18.41 -0.86
C ASN A 168 -2.10 18.01 -0.55
N VAL A 169 -3.02 18.21 -1.49
CA VAL A 169 -4.47 18.12 -1.23
C VAL A 169 -5.14 17.09 -2.12
N ILE A 170 -4.66 16.90 -3.33
CA ILE A 170 -5.24 16.02 -4.33
C ILE A 170 -4.23 14.92 -4.60
N GLY A 171 -4.60 13.68 -4.29
CA GLY A 171 -3.88 12.48 -4.69
C GLY A 171 -4.66 11.77 -5.78
N ASP A 172 -4.73 10.48 -5.66
CA ASP A 172 -5.41 9.55 -6.56
C ASP A 172 -6.93 9.40 -6.27
N TYR A 173 -7.56 10.36 -5.61
CA TYR A 173 -8.87 10.41 -4.97
C TYR A 173 -8.94 9.81 -3.56
N LEU A 174 -8.21 8.75 -3.23
CA LEU A 174 -8.26 8.08 -1.92
C LEU A 174 -7.12 8.47 -1.02
N VAL A 175 -5.92 8.57 -1.59
CA VAL A 175 -4.67 8.76 -0.87
C VAL A 175 -3.97 10.01 -1.38
N SER A 176 -3.58 10.91 -0.48
CA SER A 176 -2.77 12.07 -0.86
C SER A 176 -1.36 11.62 -1.27
N VAL A 177 -0.74 12.37 -2.19
CA VAL A 177 0.64 12.08 -2.64
C VAL A 177 1.59 11.98 -1.44
N LYS A 178 1.51 12.89 -0.48
CA LYS A 178 2.34 12.84 0.72
C LYS A 178 2.15 11.56 1.52
N SER A 179 0.91 11.13 1.72
CA SER A 179 0.62 9.89 2.44
C SER A 179 1.18 8.67 1.72
N ALA A 180 1.02 8.61 0.38
CA ALA A 180 1.54 7.52 -0.44
C ALA A 180 3.08 7.47 -0.45
N LEU A 181 3.73 8.64 -0.44
CA LEU A 181 5.20 8.75 -0.39
C LEU A 181 5.76 8.67 1.03
N GLY A 182 4.93 8.40 2.04
CA GLY A 182 5.37 8.26 3.43
C GLY A 182 5.90 9.55 4.04
N GLU A 183 5.50 10.71 3.51
CA GLU A 183 5.93 12.03 3.99
C GLU A 183 5.03 12.50 5.13
N HIS A 184 5.64 12.93 6.23
CA HIS A 184 4.93 13.41 7.40
C HIS A 184 5.62 14.64 8.01
N MET A 185 4.83 15.57 8.58
CA MET A 185 5.38 16.79 9.22
C MET A 185 6.22 16.44 10.46
N ASN A 186 5.82 15.41 11.22
CA ASN A 186 6.60 14.89 12.32
C ASN A 186 7.64 13.89 11.80
N PRO A 187 8.96 14.15 11.91
CA PRO A 187 10.00 13.30 11.37
C PRO A 187 10.00 11.86 11.91
N ARG A 188 9.39 11.62 13.08
CA ARG A 188 9.29 10.28 13.68
C ARG A 188 8.44 9.33 12.85
N PHE A 189 7.49 9.85 12.07
CA PHE A 189 6.57 9.08 11.24
C PHE A 189 6.98 9.05 9.77
N GLN A 190 7.87 9.95 9.35
CA GLN A 190 8.36 9.98 7.99
C GLN A 190 9.06 8.68 7.62
N LEU A 191 8.66 8.08 6.50
CA LEU A 191 9.38 6.94 5.95
C LEU A 191 10.67 7.42 5.30
N LYS A 192 11.80 6.89 5.75
CA LYS A 192 13.14 7.25 5.25
C LYS A 192 13.42 6.46 3.97
N VAL A 193 12.81 6.90 2.88
CA VAL A 193 12.97 6.31 1.55
C VAL A 193 13.67 7.34 0.65
N PRO A 194 14.75 6.96 -0.08
CA PRO A 194 15.43 7.85 -1.02
C PRO A 194 14.48 8.40 -2.10
N ASP A 195 14.73 9.60 -2.61
CA ASP A 195 13.88 10.18 -3.65
C ASP A 195 13.95 9.39 -4.97
N SER A 196 15.07 8.72 -5.26
CA SER A 196 15.20 7.79 -6.38
C SER A 196 14.28 6.56 -6.30
N HIS A 197 13.75 6.27 -5.11
CA HIS A 197 12.82 5.18 -4.84
C HIS A 197 11.36 5.67 -4.73
N LYS A 198 11.08 6.88 -5.17
CA LYS A 198 9.74 7.46 -5.18
C LYS A 198 9.32 7.82 -6.59
N ALA A 199 8.08 7.53 -6.94
CA ALA A 199 7.50 7.92 -8.23
C ALA A 199 6.10 8.51 -8.04
N ILE A 200 5.79 9.55 -8.83
CA ILE A 200 4.47 10.17 -8.88
C ILE A 200 3.94 10.04 -10.30
N PHE A 201 2.76 9.45 -10.42
CA PHE A 201 2.06 9.29 -11.70
C PHE A 201 0.91 10.27 -11.78
N TYR A 202 0.93 11.11 -12.80
CA TYR A 202 -0.04 12.16 -13.05
C TYR A 202 -1.18 11.65 -13.93
N GLY A 203 -2.39 12.12 -13.67
CA GLY A 203 -3.59 11.75 -14.42
C GLY A 203 -4.13 10.35 -14.10
N LEU A 204 -3.58 9.67 -13.08
CA LEU A 204 -4.02 8.35 -12.65
C LEU A 204 -4.78 8.39 -11.33
N ASN A 205 -5.92 7.70 -11.29
CA ASN A 205 -6.65 7.47 -10.06
C ASN A 205 -6.11 6.24 -9.29
N HIS A 206 -6.62 6.02 -8.08
CA HIS A 206 -6.17 4.95 -7.19
C HIS A 206 -6.20 3.55 -7.80
N PHE A 207 -7.21 3.26 -8.63
CA PHE A 207 -7.40 1.94 -9.22
C PHE A 207 -6.59 1.76 -10.51
N GLU A 208 -6.35 2.83 -11.24
CA GLU A 208 -5.51 2.79 -12.44
C GLU A 208 -4.04 2.56 -12.11
N LEU A 209 -3.59 2.96 -10.91
CA LEU A 209 -2.19 2.82 -10.50
C LEU A 209 -1.67 1.38 -10.58
N HIS A 210 -2.46 0.39 -10.20
CA HIS A 210 -1.99 -1.00 -10.14
C HIS A 210 -2.07 -1.74 -11.48
N THR A 211 -2.72 -1.16 -12.49
CA THR A 211 -2.88 -1.77 -13.82
C THR A 211 -2.17 -0.99 -14.92
N HIS A 212 -1.69 0.22 -14.62
CA HIS A 212 -1.13 1.09 -15.65
C HIS A 212 0.29 0.67 -16.05
N ALA A 213 0.54 0.52 -17.35
CA ALA A 213 1.79 0.03 -17.90
C ALA A 213 3.01 0.84 -17.43
N SER A 214 2.90 2.18 -17.34
CA SER A 214 4.03 3.00 -16.88
C SER A 214 4.42 2.77 -15.41
N VAL A 215 3.47 2.34 -14.56
CA VAL A 215 3.76 1.95 -13.18
C VAL A 215 4.53 0.63 -13.18
N ALA A 216 4.10 -0.34 -14.01
CA ALA A 216 4.82 -1.60 -14.19
C ALA A 216 6.25 -1.37 -14.71
N GLU A 217 6.42 -0.56 -15.73
CA GLU A 217 7.73 -0.18 -16.28
C GLU A 217 8.64 0.45 -15.22
N GLN A 218 8.09 1.32 -14.36
CA GLN A 218 8.86 1.93 -13.28
C GLN A 218 9.34 0.87 -12.26
N ILE A 219 8.49 -0.10 -11.92
CA ILE A 219 8.85 -1.20 -10.98
C ILE A 219 9.95 -2.07 -11.61
N VAL A 220 9.81 -2.42 -12.90
CA VAL A 220 10.85 -3.16 -13.64
C VAL A 220 12.18 -2.42 -13.61
N ASN A 221 12.16 -1.12 -13.89
CA ASN A 221 13.38 -0.29 -13.89
C ASN A 221 14.04 -0.21 -12.51
N TRP A 222 13.27 -0.28 -11.43
CA TRP A 222 13.81 -0.33 -10.08
C TRP A 222 14.45 -1.68 -9.72
N PHE A 223 13.83 -2.77 -10.16
CA PHE A 223 14.33 -4.12 -9.86
C PHE A 223 15.48 -4.50 -10.79
N TYR A 224 15.42 -4.06 -12.03
CA TYR A 224 16.36 -4.40 -13.09
C TYR A 224 16.83 -3.11 -13.79
N PRO A 225 17.94 -2.49 -13.39
CA PRO A 225 18.40 -1.22 -13.96
C PRO A 225 18.65 -1.25 -15.48
N ASN A 226 18.81 -2.43 -16.07
CA ASN A 226 18.91 -2.65 -17.52
C ASN A 226 18.05 -3.87 -17.91
N PRO A 227 16.72 -3.74 -17.87
CA PRO A 227 15.82 -4.87 -18.00
C PRO A 227 15.85 -5.46 -19.41
N THR A 228 15.75 -6.79 -19.48
CA THR A 228 15.53 -7.54 -20.72
C THR A 228 14.04 -7.54 -21.09
N GLU A 229 13.72 -7.87 -22.34
CA GLU A 229 12.32 -8.03 -22.79
C GLU A 229 11.55 -9.07 -21.95
N THR A 230 12.24 -10.11 -21.48
CA THR A 230 11.66 -11.17 -20.64
C THR A 230 11.26 -10.63 -19.26
N GLU A 231 12.07 -9.77 -18.65
CA GLU A 231 11.80 -9.15 -17.35
C GLU A 231 10.64 -8.15 -17.44
N TYR A 232 10.55 -7.38 -18.54
CA TYR A 232 9.38 -6.56 -18.83
C TYR A 232 8.12 -7.41 -18.97
N GLY A 233 8.18 -8.51 -19.70
CA GLY A 233 7.04 -9.42 -19.89
C GLY A 233 6.54 -10.00 -18.59
N GLN A 234 7.43 -10.44 -17.70
CA GLN A 234 7.05 -11.02 -16.40
C GLN A 234 6.32 -10.04 -15.49
N VAL A 235 6.76 -8.79 -15.41
CA VAL A 235 6.09 -7.78 -14.56
C VAL A 235 4.79 -7.29 -15.20
N HIS A 236 4.74 -7.19 -16.53
CA HIS A 236 3.53 -6.80 -17.25
C HIS A 236 2.42 -7.85 -17.11
N GLU A 237 2.75 -9.13 -17.25
CA GLU A 237 1.81 -10.26 -17.02
C GLU A 237 1.30 -10.25 -15.57
N TYR A 238 2.13 -9.82 -14.64
CA TYR A 238 1.79 -9.63 -13.24
C TYR A 238 0.72 -8.57 -13.01
N MET A 239 0.87 -7.41 -13.64
CA MET A 239 -0.06 -6.30 -13.46
C MET A 239 -1.43 -6.59 -14.13
N ILE A 240 -1.43 -7.30 -15.27
CA ILE A 240 -2.66 -7.75 -15.94
C ILE A 240 -3.38 -8.84 -15.12
N GLY A 241 -2.65 -9.77 -14.51
CA GLY A 241 -3.24 -10.84 -13.69
C GLY A 241 -3.98 -10.35 -12.44
N LEU A 242 -3.80 -9.08 -12.05
CA LEU A 242 -4.60 -8.44 -10.99
C LEU A 242 -6.02 -8.07 -11.45
N ASP A 243 -6.21 -7.80 -12.73
CA ASP A 243 -7.54 -7.52 -13.29
C ASP A 243 -8.42 -8.77 -13.36
N ASP A 244 -7.85 -9.95 -13.58
CA ASP A 244 -8.56 -11.22 -13.61
C ASP A 244 -9.07 -11.67 -12.23
N LEU A 245 -8.55 -11.13 -11.15
CA LEU A 245 -8.97 -11.44 -9.77
C LEU A 245 -10.24 -10.71 -9.33
N GLU A 246 -10.72 -9.73 -10.09
CA GLU A 246 -12.02 -9.07 -9.82
C GLU A 246 -13.23 -10.02 -10.01
N GLY A 247 -13.04 -11.16 -10.64
CA GLY A 247 -14.05 -12.20 -10.85
C GLY A 247 -14.21 -13.23 -9.73
N ILE A 248 -13.34 -13.24 -8.72
CA ILE A 248 -13.42 -14.21 -7.62
C ILE A 248 -14.29 -13.61 -6.52
N ALA A 249 -15.55 -14.05 -6.50
CA ALA A 249 -16.51 -13.70 -5.47
C ALA A 249 -15.95 -13.95 -4.06
N LEU A 250 -16.05 -12.93 -3.23
CA LEU A 250 -15.86 -13.04 -1.78
C LEU A 250 -16.97 -13.95 -1.23
N THR A 251 -16.66 -15.20 -0.97
CA THR A 251 -17.48 -16.07 -0.11
C THR A 251 -16.98 -16.00 1.33
#